data_3c89ed095a52621dce63eeabee283065
#
_entry.id   3c89ed095a52621dce63eeabee283065
#
_cell.length_a   1.000
_cell.length_b   1.000
_cell.length_c   1.000
_cell.angle_alpha   90.00
_cell.angle_beta   90.00
_cell.angle_gamma   90.00
#
_symmetry.space_group_name_H-M   'P 1'
#
loop_
_entity.id
_entity.type
_entity.pdbx_description
1 polymer ?
#
loop_
_entity_poly.entity_id
_entity_poly.type
_entity_poly.pdbx_seq_one_letter_code
_entity_poly.pdbx_strand_id
1 'polypeptide(L)'
;IRRQRQMCIRDRMSGLSKFHFRRVFRTATGENIGSYIQRLRMEHVAHLLISTDYTLKQIIEQTSYQTKYSIAKAFKKHFGISTSQYREKHRPNGENPATNIKPEIKVISPIKIFCIEVGEAYKNKLKYRLLWNKLLHHAEQYEADPRYDKFISLSMDDPSITPTEKCRFYLGITLRDDTKARPVPGIMQIPGGRYAVFRHTGNYSSLHKVYRSIYEEWFPKSKYHPQSTFSFEMYMNHPSTTETSELLTEIYIPVIRK
;
A
#
# COMPACT_ATOMS: atom_id res chain seq x y z
N ILE A 1 -12.94 -0.07 -30.08
CA ILE A 1 -11.95 -1.15 -30.20
C ILE A 1 -11.12 -1.29 -28.89
N ARG A 2 -10.54 -0.23 -28.30
CA ARG A 2 -9.77 -0.32 -27.04
C ARG A 2 -10.62 -0.79 -25.85
N ARG A 3 -11.86 -0.31 -25.69
CA ARG A 3 -12.79 -0.75 -24.63
C ARG A 3 -13.22 -2.22 -24.77
N GLN A 4 -13.39 -2.71 -25.98
CA GLN A 4 -13.74 -4.12 -26.23
C GLN A 4 -12.57 -5.06 -25.92
N ARG A 5 -11.33 -4.72 -26.29
CA ARG A 5 -10.14 -5.52 -25.94
C ARG A 5 -9.91 -5.63 -24.43
N GLN A 6 -10.08 -4.54 -23.67
CA GLN A 6 -9.95 -4.59 -22.20
C GLN A 6 -11.08 -5.39 -21.54
N MET A 7 -12.25 -5.50 -22.16
CA MET A 7 -13.35 -6.33 -21.67
C MET A 7 -13.06 -7.82 -21.85
N CYS A 8 -12.51 -8.23 -23.00
CA CYS A 8 -12.14 -9.62 -23.26
C CYS A 8 -11.04 -10.14 -22.33
N ILE A 9 -10.08 -9.30 -21.92
CA ILE A 9 -9.00 -9.68 -21.00
C ILE A 9 -9.56 -9.96 -19.60
N ARG A 10 -10.44 -9.11 -19.07
CA ARG A 10 -11.06 -9.30 -17.75
C ARG A 10 -11.94 -10.56 -17.68
N ASP A 11 -12.73 -10.80 -18.70
CA ASP A 11 -13.62 -11.95 -18.79
C ASP A 11 -12.81 -13.26 -18.85
N ARG A 12 -11.68 -13.25 -19.56
CA ARG A 12 -10.75 -14.40 -19.60
C ARG A 12 -10.02 -14.64 -18.28
N MET A 13 -9.58 -13.59 -17.60
CA MET A 13 -8.81 -13.74 -16.34
C MET A 13 -9.69 -14.16 -15.17
N SER A 14 -10.94 -13.72 -15.13
CA SER A 14 -11.86 -14.02 -14.02
C SER A 14 -12.70 -15.27 -14.23
N GLY A 15 -12.82 -15.76 -15.45
CA GLY A 15 -13.74 -16.85 -15.82
C GLY A 15 -15.23 -16.51 -15.60
N LEU A 16 -15.54 -15.24 -15.35
CA LEU A 16 -16.89 -14.78 -15.02
C LEU A 16 -17.46 -13.93 -16.16
N SER A 17 -18.78 -14.03 -16.40
CA SER A 17 -19.44 -13.10 -17.29
C SER A 17 -19.34 -11.66 -16.75
N LYS A 18 -19.36 -10.67 -17.64
CA LYS A 18 -19.28 -9.24 -17.32
C LYS A 18 -20.25 -8.80 -16.21
N PHE A 19 -21.48 -9.29 -16.24
CA PHE A 19 -22.51 -8.95 -15.26
C PHE A 19 -22.21 -9.61 -13.92
N HIS A 20 -21.82 -10.87 -13.93
CA HIS A 20 -21.46 -11.59 -12.72
C HIS A 20 -20.22 -10.98 -12.05
N PHE A 21 -19.17 -10.70 -12.83
CA PHE A 21 -17.97 -10.02 -12.34
C PHE A 21 -18.29 -8.67 -11.67
N ARG A 22 -19.11 -7.84 -12.30
CA ARG A 22 -19.52 -6.54 -11.73
C ARG A 22 -20.26 -6.69 -10.41
N ARG A 23 -21.15 -7.69 -10.30
CA ARG A 23 -21.90 -7.96 -9.08
C ARG A 23 -20.98 -8.43 -7.96
N VAL A 24 -20.14 -9.42 -8.23
CA VAL A 24 -19.14 -9.94 -7.27
C VAL A 24 -18.20 -8.83 -6.83
N PHE A 25 -17.67 -8.06 -7.79
CA PHE A 25 -16.79 -6.93 -7.48
C PHE A 25 -17.46 -5.90 -6.56
N ARG A 26 -18.71 -5.50 -6.87
CA ARG A 26 -19.45 -4.55 -6.03
C ARG A 26 -19.74 -5.10 -4.64
N THR A 27 -20.05 -6.38 -4.53
CA THR A 27 -20.26 -7.04 -3.23
C THR A 27 -18.96 -7.06 -2.42
N ALA A 28 -17.83 -7.36 -3.05
CA ALA A 28 -16.53 -7.43 -2.37
C ALA A 28 -15.96 -6.06 -1.99
N THR A 29 -16.16 -5.01 -2.81
CA THR A 29 -15.53 -3.70 -2.62
C THR A 29 -16.49 -2.60 -2.15
N GLY A 30 -17.78 -2.86 -2.10
CA GLY A 30 -18.81 -1.86 -1.78
C GLY A 30 -19.07 -0.82 -2.88
N GLU A 31 -18.30 -0.82 -3.98
CA GLU A 31 -18.40 0.17 -5.05
C GLU A 31 -18.30 -0.45 -6.45
N ASN A 32 -18.80 0.26 -7.47
CA ASN A 32 -18.64 -0.22 -8.83
C ASN A 32 -17.20 -0.03 -9.33
N ILE A 33 -16.79 -0.85 -10.33
CA ILE A 33 -15.43 -0.87 -10.88
C ILE A 33 -14.97 0.52 -11.35
N GLY A 34 -15.87 1.30 -11.97
CA GLY A 34 -15.55 2.64 -12.47
C GLY A 34 -15.23 3.61 -11.34
N SER A 35 -16.04 3.63 -10.28
CA SER A 35 -15.83 4.43 -9.08
C SER A 35 -14.56 4.03 -8.36
N TYR A 36 -14.33 2.72 -8.20
CA TYR A 36 -13.12 2.15 -7.61
C TYR A 36 -11.85 2.62 -8.33
N ILE A 37 -11.79 2.45 -9.66
CA ILE A 37 -10.64 2.89 -10.47
C ILE A 37 -10.46 4.42 -10.38
N GLN A 38 -11.57 5.18 -10.41
CA GLN A 38 -11.53 6.64 -10.31
C GLN A 38 -10.96 7.09 -8.95
N ARG A 39 -11.40 6.45 -7.87
CA ARG A 39 -10.88 6.69 -6.51
C ARG A 39 -9.37 6.43 -6.46
N LEU A 40 -8.91 5.25 -6.83
CA LEU A 40 -7.48 4.92 -6.81
C LEU A 40 -6.63 5.87 -7.66
N ARG A 41 -7.15 6.35 -8.79
CA ARG A 41 -6.45 7.34 -9.61
C ARG A 41 -6.33 8.69 -8.90
N MET A 42 -7.37 9.12 -8.20
CA MET A 42 -7.35 10.39 -7.45
C MET A 42 -6.46 10.31 -6.22
N GLU A 43 -6.48 9.21 -5.53
CA GLU A 43 -5.57 8.92 -4.41
C GLU A 43 -4.11 8.92 -4.87
N HIS A 44 -3.82 8.31 -6.02
CA HIS A 44 -2.48 8.36 -6.62
C HIS A 44 -2.06 9.80 -6.97
N VAL A 45 -2.95 10.60 -7.55
CA VAL A 45 -2.69 12.03 -7.82
C VAL A 45 -2.41 12.78 -6.52
N ALA A 46 -3.22 12.57 -5.48
CA ALA A 46 -3.04 13.18 -4.17
C ALA A 46 -1.68 12.81 -3.56
N HIS A 47 -1.30 11.55 -3.66
CA HIS A 47 0.02 11.07 -3.21
C HIS A 47 1.17 11.78 -3.94
N LEU A 48 1.12 11.89 -5.27
CA LEU A 48 2.13 12.62 -6.06
C LEU A 48 2.18 14.11 -5.70
N LEU A 49 1.04 14.73 -5.40
CA LEU A 49 0.98 16.13 -4.96
C LEU A 49 1.67 16.39 -3.63
N ILE A 50 1.64 15.41 -2.71
CA ILE A 50 2.24 15.53 -1.37
C ILE A 50 3.72 15.12 -1.40
N SER A 51 4.02 13.99 -2.06
CA SER A 51 5.35 13.36 -2.00
C SER A 51 6.34 13.88 -3.04
N THR A 52 5.91 14.75 -3.97
CA THR A 52 6.77 15.28 -5.03
C THR A 52 6.50 16.76 -5.31
N ASP A 53 7.48 17.45 -5.89
CA ASP A 53 7.32 18.79 -6.44
C ASP A 53 6.81 18.80 -7.89
N TYR A 54 6.26 17.69 -8.37
CA TYR A 54 5.76 17.57 -9.72
C TYR A 54 4.72 18.63 -10.04
N THR A 55 4.88 19.24 -11.20
CA THR A 55 3.84 20.06 -11.83
C THR A 55 2.66 19.18 -12.26
N LEU A 56 1.48 19.77 -12.45
CA LEU A 56 0.34 18.99 -12.98
C LEU A 56 0.63 18.33 -14.33
N LYS A 57 1.54 18.92 -15.15
CA LYS A 57 1.96 18.31 -16.42
C LYS A 57 2.69 17.00 -16.18
N GLN A 58 3.66 16.98 -15.27
CA GLN A 58 4.40 15.78 -14.91
C GLN A 58 3.50 14.71 -14.23
N ILE A 59 2.55 15.14 -13.40
CA ILE A 59 1.56 14.23 -12.80
C ILE A 59 0.68 13.57 -13.88
N ILE A 60 0.30 14.31 -14.93
CA ILE A 60 -0.45 13.76 -16.07
C ILE A 60 0.35 12.64 -16.75
N GLU A 61 1.65 12.83 -16.94
CA GLU A 61 2.54 11.83 -17.56
C GLU A 61 2.61 10.51 -16.74
N GLN A 62 2.41 10.60 -15.41
CA GLN A 62 2.37 9.46 -14.49
C GLN A 62 0.96 8.85 -14.33
N THR A 63 -0.05 9.44 -14.97
CA THR A 63 -1.45 9.04 -14.82
C THR A 63 -2.09 8.75 -16.16
N SER A 64 -3.33 8.30 -16.17
CA SER A 64 -4.10 8.09 -17.41
C SER A 64 -4.88 9.33 -17.87
N TYR A 65 -4.63 10.50 -17.26
CA TYR A 65 -5.25 11.75 -17.68
C TYR A 65 -4.52 12.35 -18.86
N GLN A 66 -5.26 13.00 -19.77
CA GLN A 66 -4.68 13.60 -20.98
C GLN A 66 -4.49 15.11 -20.87
N THR A 67 -5.25 15.77 -19.99
CA THR A 67 -5.23 17.22 -19.87
C THR A 67 -5.22 17.69 -18.42
N LYS A 68 -4.61 18.87 -18.17
CA LYS A 68 -4.65 19.55 -16.87
C LYS A 68 -6.08 19.84 -16.40
N TYR A 69 -6.97 20.14 -17.32
CA TYR A 69 -8.38 20.42 -17.02
C TYR A 69 -9.09 19.17 -16.51
N SER A 70 -8.93 18.05 -17.20
CA SER A 70 -9.61 16.79 -16.82
C SER A 70 -9.16 16.27 -15.44
N ILE A 71 -7.86 16.34 -15.14
CA ILE A 71 -7.33 15.92 -13.83
C ILE A 71 -7.77 16.89 -12.72
N ALA A 72 -7.72 18.21 -12.95
CA ALA A 72 -8.12 19.21 -11.97
C ALA A 72 -9.62 19.12 -11.63
N LYS A 73 -10.47 18.94 -12.67
CA LYS A 73 -11.92 18.74 -12.49
C LYS A 73 -12.23 17.48 -11.69
N ALA A 74 -11.58 16.36 -12.04
CA ALA A 74 -11.77 15.09 -11.35
C ALA A 74 -11.28 15.16 -9.90
N PHE A 75 -10.15 15.80 -9.67
CA PHE A 75 -9.57 15.99 -8.34
C PHE A 75 -10.47 16.83 -7.44
N LYS A 76 -10.91 18.01 -7.93
CA LYS A 76 -11.83 18.88 -7.20
C LYS A 76 -13.16 18.19 -6.89
N LYS A 77 -13.68 17.37 -7.83
CA LYS A 77 -14.90 16.57 -7.61
C LYS A 77 -14.68 15.54 -6.49
N HIS A 78 -13.50 14.95 -6.38
CA HIS A 78 -13.20 13.88 -5.42
C HIS A 78 -12.86 14.40 -4.02
N PHE A 79 -11.99 15.43 -3.92
CA PHE A 79 -11.49 15.97 -2.66
C PHE A 79 -12.16 17.28 -2.22
N GLY A 80 -13.01 17.87 -3.03
CA GLY A 80 -13.70 19.13 -2.73
C GLY A 80 -12.86 20.40 -2.93
N ILE A 81 -11.55 20.28 -3.04
CA ILE A 81 -10.59 21.39 -3.17
C ILE A 81 -9.70 21.23 -4.40
N SER A 82 -9.06 22.31 -4.84
CA SER A 82 -8.13 22.27 -5.99
C SER A 82 -6.84 21.53 -5.64
N THR A 83 -6.11 21.06 -6.67
CA THR A 83 -4.79 20.43 -6.51
C THR A 83 -3.78 21.33 -5.83
N SER A 84 -3.82 22.65 -6.09
CA SER A 84 -2.93 23.63 -5.44
C SER A 84 -3.26 23.79 -3.96
N GLN A 85 -4.54 23.96 -3.62
CA GLN A 85 -5.01 24.05 -2.24
C GLN A 85 -4.70 22.75 -1.46
N TYR A 86 -4.84 21.59 -2.11
CA TYR A 86 -4.53 20.32 -1.51
C TYR A 86 -3.04 20.20 -1.17
N ARG A 87 -2.15 20.58 -2.12
CA ARG A 87 -0.69 20.59 -1.90
C ARG A 87 -0.31 21.54 -0.77
N GLU A 88 -0.89 22.74 -0.73
CA GLU A 88 -0.61 23.74 0.31
C GLU A 88 -1.05 23.27 1.68
N LYS A 89 -2.26 22.70 1.80
CA LYS A 89 -2.80 22.16 3.04
C LYS A 89 -1.95 21.04 3.63
N HIS A 90 -1.29 20.24 2.76
CA HIS A 90 -0.47 19.10 3.17
C HIS A 90 1.04 19.40 3.06
N ARG A 91 1.42 20.68 2.86
CA ARG A 91 2.81 21.09 3.02
C ARG A 91 3.25 20.81 4.45
N PRO A 92 4.47 20.27 4.64
CA PRO A 92 5.02 20.08 5.96
C PRO A 92 5.04 21.41 6.70
N ASN A 93 4.19 21.56 7.70
CA ASN A 93 4.35 22.64 8.68
C ASN A 93 5.57 22.23 9.50
N GLY A 94 6.64 23.03 9.45
CA GLY A 94 7.97 22.79 10.02
C GLY A 94 8.05 22.35 11.51
N GLU A 95 7.08 21.61 12.00
CA GLU A 95 7.10 20.93 13.27
C GLU A 95 8.14 19.80 13.17
N ASN A 96 9.13 19.92 14.01
CA ASN A 96 10.32 19.09 14.10
C ASN A 96 10.05 17.61 13.83
N PRO A 97 10.51 17.06 12.73
CA PRO A 97 10.45 15.63 12.48
C PRO A 97 11.51 14.94 13.32
N ALA A 98 11.08 13.90 13.98
CA ALA A 98 11.80 13.32 15.10
C ALA A 98 12.97 12.40 14.73
N THR A 99 13.41 12.31 13.44
CA THR A 99 14.52 11.38 13.16
C THR A 99 15.21 11.70 11.83
N ASN A 100 16.55 11.70 11.86
CA ASN A 100 17.40 11.67 10.66
C ASN A 100 17.30 10.27 10.02
N ILE A 101 16.16 10.01 9.32
CA ILE A 101 15.84 8.72 8.76
C ILE A 101 16.64 8.52 7.47
N LYS A 102 17.57 7.58 7.49
CA LYS A 102 18.32 7.17 6.28
C LYS A 102 17.91 5.76 5.89
N PRO A 103 17.32 5.56 4.70
CA PRO A 103 17.03 4.22 4.23
C PRO A 103 18.27 3.53 3.69
N GLU A 104 18.25 2.22 3.71
CA GLU A 104 19.04 1.36 2.86
C GLU A 104 18.30 1.14 1.53
N ILE A 105 18.96 1.30 0.40
CA ILE A 105 18.37 0.99 -0.91
C ILE A 105 18.68 -0.46 -1.25
N LYS A 106 17.64 -1.29 -1.26
CA LYS A 106 17.75 -2.73 -1.57
C LYS A 106 17.06 -3.06 -2.89
N VAL A 107 17.62 -4.00 -3.61
CA VAL A 107 16.92 -4.71 -4.69
C VAL A 107 16.52 -6.08 -4.12
N ILE A 108 15.23 -6.34 -4.08
CA ILE A 108 14.71 -7.60 -3.54
C ILE A 108 14.11 -8.47 -4.66
N SER A 109 14.19 -9.78 -4.48
CA SER A 109 13.43 -10.74 -5.29
C SER A 109 11.94 -10.68 -4.93
N PRO A 110 11.04 -11.13 -5.81
CA PRO A 110 9.63 -11.27 -5.45
C PRO A 110 9.46 -12.14 -4.21
N ILE A 111 8.58 -11.73 -3.29
CA ILE A 111 8.33 -12.48 -2.05
C ILE A 111 6.92 -13.06 -2.13
N LYS A 112 6.80 -14.38 -2.01
CA LYS A 112 5.52 -15.07 -1.89
C LYS A 112 5.03 -14.96 -0.44
N ILE A 113 3.77 -14.63 -0.25
CA ILE A 113 3.15 -14.49 1.06
C ILE A 113 1.78 -15.17 1.09
N PHE A 114 1.41 -15.70 2.26
CA PHE A 114 0.01 -15.95 2.60
C PHE A 114 -0.50 -14.75 3.41
N CYS A 115 -1.65 -14.21 3.06
CA CYS A 115 -2.20 -13.03 3.74
C CYS A 115 -3.72 -13.09 3.90
N ILE A 116 -4.20 -12.37 4.89
CA ILE A 116 -5.62 -12.15 5.18
C ILE A 116 -5.92 -10.67 5.21
N GLU A 117 -7.06 -10.28 4.67
CA GLU A 117 -7.52 -8.89 4.71
C GLU A 117 -8.01 -8.53 6.11
N VAL A 118 -7.62 -7.34 6.56
CA VAL A 118 -8.03 -6.76 7.84
C VAL A 118 -9.07 -5.69 7.57
N GLY A 119 -10.33 -6.05 7.69
CA GLY A 119 -11.41 -5.07 7.61
C GLY A 119 -11.33 -4.05 8.75
N GLU A 120 -11.51 -2.76 8.44
CA GLU A 120 -11.44 -1.65 9.40
C GLU A 120 -10.14 -1.61 10.22
N ALA A 121 -9.00 -1.90 9.56
CA ALA A 121 -7.68 -2.02 10.16
C ALA A 121 -7.32 -0.86 11.10
N TYR A 122 -7.70 0.35 10.75
CA TYR A 122 -7.33 1.55 11.48
C TYR A 122 -8.25 1.90 12.66
N LYS A 123 -9.38 1.18 12.83
CA LYS A 123 -10.37 1.49 13.88
C LYS A 123 -10.27 0.61 15.13
N ASN A 124 -9.79 -0.62 15.02
CA ASN A 124 -9.87 -1.58 16.13
C ASN A 124 -8.60 -2.41 16.31
N LYS A 125 -7.72 -1.93 17.20
CA LYS A 125 -6.45 -2.59 17.53
C LYS A 125 -6.60 -3.96 18.22
N LEU A 126 -7.71 -4.22 18.92
CA LEU A 126 -7.94 -5.50 19.60
C LEU A 126 -8.14 -6.67 18.61
N LYS A 127 -8.65 -6.38 17.42
CA LYS A 127 -8.81 -7.40 16.38
C LYS A 127 -7.48 -7.93 15.84
N TYR A 128 -6.38 -7.17 15.94
CA TYR A 128 -5.09 -7.60 15.37
C TYR A 128 -4.59 -8.92 15.97
N ARG A 129 -4.65 -9.10 17.29
CA ARG A 129 -4.20 -10.34 17.93
C ARG A 129 -4.99 -11.56 17.46
N LEU A 130 -6.31 -11.42 17.34
CA LEU A 130 -7.17 -12.51 16.83
C LEU A 130 -6.86 -12.82 15.37
N LEU A 131 -6.58 -11.79 14.57
CA LEU A 131 -6.24 -11.94 13.15
C LEU A 131 -4.86 -12.58 12.97
N TRP A 132 -3.88 -12.24 13.80
CA TRP A 132 -2.59 -12.93 13.81
C TRP A 132 -2.72 -14.42 14.13
N ASN A 133 -3.49 -14.78 15.15
CA ASN A 133 -3.75 -16.19 15.47
C ASN A 133 -4.46 -16.92 14.31
N LYS A 134 -5.43 -16.24 13.67
CA LYS A 134 -6.10 -16.78 12.48
C LYS A 134 -5.13 -16.97 11.32
N LEU A 135 -4.28 -15.96 11.07
CA LEU A 135 -3.25 -16.04 10.03
C LEU A 135 -2.32 -17.23 10.25
N LEU A 136 -1.81 -17.41 11.48
CA LEU A 136 -0.92 -18.51 11.84
C LEU A 136 -1.58 -19.86 11.62
N HIS A 137 -2.81 -20.05 12.10
CA HIS A 137 -3.54 -21.31 11.92
C HIS A 137 -3.73 -21.66 10.43
N HIS A 138 -4.03 -20.66 9.58
CA HIS A 138 -4.12 -20.91 8.14
C HIS A 138 -2.75 -21.12 7.49
N ALA A 139 -1.72 -20.40 7.94
CA ALA A 139 -0.37 -20.49 7.39
C ALA A 139 0.29 -21.86 7.63
N GLU A 140 -0.05 -22.53 8.73
CA GLU A 140 0.38 -23.92 9.02
C GLU A 140 0.02 -24.89 7.87
N GLN A 141 -1.11 -24.66 7.19
CA GLN A 141 -1.53 -25.47 6.04
C GLN A 141 -0.61 -25.31 4.81
N TYR A 142 0.22 -24.28 4.80
CA TYR A 142 1.19 -23.96 3.75
C TYR A 142 2.64 -24.17 4.20
N GLU A 143 2.84 -24.95 5.28
CA GLU A 143 4.17 -25.23 5.84
C GLU A 143 4.93 -23.96 6.27
N ALA A 144 4.22 -22.88 6.52
CA ALA A 144 4.83 -21.66 7.05
C ALA A 144 5.29 -21.88 8.48
N ASP A 145 6.56 -21.59 8.73
CA ASP A 145 7.18 -21.75 10.05
C ASP A 145 7.58 -20.38 10.60
N PRO A 146 6.91 -19.86 11.65
CA PRO A 146 7.20 -18.53 12.22
C PRO A 146 8.65 -18.35 12.70
N ARG A 147 9.41 -19.43 12.86
CA ARG A 147 10.84 -19.36 13.23
C ARG A 147 11.71 -18.90 12.07
N TYR A 148 11.29 -19.16 10.83
CA TYR A 148 12.03 -18.81 9.62
C TYR A 148 11.31 -17.80 8.76
N ASP A 149 9.98 -17.87 8.74
CA ASP A 149 9.13 -16.98 7.95
C ASP A 149 8.88 -15.67 8.67
N LYS A 150 8.76 -14.58 7.91
CA LYS A 150 8.60 -13.23 8.46
C LYS A 150 7.15 -12.81 8.44
N PHE A 151 6.73 -12.18 9.53
CA PHE A 151 5.45 -11.48 9.59
C PHE A 151 5.51 -10.18 8.81
N ILE A 152 4.46 -9.93 8.05
CA ILE A 152 4.36 -8.77 7.16
C ILE A 152 2.99 -8.12 7.32
N SER A 153 2.93 -6.80 7.22
CA SER A 153 1.71 -6.08 6.91
C SER A 153 1.84 -5.35 5.57
N LEU A 154 0.74 -5.29 4.81
CA LEU A 154 0.70 -4.58 3.54
C LEU A 154 -0.35 -3.47 3.63
N SER A 155 0.10 -2.24 3.41
CA SER A 155 -0.76 -1.06 3.26
C SER A 155 -0.93 -0.78 1.78
N MET A 156 -2.11 -1.12 1.25
CA MET A 156 -2.42 -0.88 -0.16
C MET A 156 -2.84 0.57 -0.42
N ASP A 157 -3.31 1.24 0.61
CA ASP A 157 -3.83 2.60 0.54
C ASP A 157 -3.28 3.44 1.70
N ASP A 158 -3.19 4.73 1.49
CA ASP A 158 -2.73 5.69 2.50
C ASP A 158 -3.93 6.23 3.28
N PRO A 159 -4.05 5.99 4.59
CA PRO A 159 -5.18 6.45 5.40
C PRO A 159 -5.25 7.98 5.57
N SER A 160 -4.21 8.72 5.21
CA SER A 160 -4.25 10.20 5.15
C SER A 160 -4.96 10.71 3.89
N ILE A 161 -5.10 9.87 2.89
CA ILE A 161 -5.69 10.19 1.57
C ILE A 161 -7.00 9.43 1.35
N THR A 162 -6.99 8.12 1.66
CA THR A 162 -8.12 7.20 1.47
C THR A 162 -8.95 7.17 2.75
N PRO A 163 -10.28 7.29 2.68
CA PRO A 163 -11.14 7.07 3.85
C PRO A 163 -10.85 5.71 4.50
N THR A 164 -10.67 5.71 5.82
CA THR A 164 -10.18 4.53 6.57
C THR A 164 -11.03 3.28 6.39
N GLU A 165 -12.33 3.43 6.17
CA GLU A 165 -13.26 2.33 5.86
C GLU A 165 -13.07 1.72 4.46
N LYS A 166 -12.32 2.38 3.60
CA LYS A 166 -11.97 1.93 2.24
C LYS A 166 -10.51 1.52 2.11
N CYS A 167 -9.71 1.75 3.15
CA CYS A 167 -8.31 1.33 3.14
C CYS A 167 -8.22 -0.19 3.16
N ARG A 168 -7.44 -0.72 2.22
CA ARG A 168 -7.10 -2.14 2.16
C ARG A 168 -5.81 -2.36 2.94
N PHE A 169 -5.89 -3.21 3.91
CA PHE A 169 -4.77 -3.60 4.75
C PHE A 169 -4.75 -5.10 4.92
N TYR A 170 -3.59 -5.71 4.82
CA TYR A 170 -3.42 -7.16 4.94
C TYR A 170 -2.37 -7.48 5.98
N LEU A 171 -2.61 -8.54 6.74
CA LEU A 171 -1.60 -9.21 7.53
C LEU A 171 -1.15 -10.47 6.79
N GLY A 172 0.14 -10.73 6.76
CA GLY A 172 0.70 -11.83 6.02
C GLY A 172 1.91 -12.46 6.70
N ILE A 173 2.27 -13.62 6.20
CA ILE A 173 3.50 -14.33 6.52
C ILE A 173 4.19 -14.74 5.22
N THR A 174 5.51 -14.63 5.17
CA THR A 174 6.28 -15.09 4.01
C THR A 174 6.15 -16.60 3.85
N LEU A 175 6.18 -17.06 2.61
CA LEU A 175 6.22 -18.45 2.26
C LEU A 175 7.55 -18.75 1.55
N ARG A 176 8.05 -19.97 1.72
CA ARG A 176 9.24 -20.43 1.01
C ARG A 176 8.96 -20.57 -0.48
N ASP A 177 9.98 -20.44 -1.30
CA ASP A 177 9.85 -20.53 -2.76
C ASP A 177 9.41 -21.94 -3.22
N ASP A 178 9.78 -22.98 -2.48
CA ASP A 178 9.44 -24.37 -2.76
C ASP A 178 8.00 -24.74 -2.37
N THR A 179 7.30 -23.85 -1.65
CA THR A 179 5.90 -24.05 -1.32
C THR A 179 5.09 -24.21 -2.59
N LYS A 180 4.61 -25.43 -2.89
CA LYS A 180 3.72 -25.74 -4.01
C LYS A 180 2.35 -25.09 -3.80
N ALA A 181 2.32 -23.77 -3.91
CA ALA A 181 1.09 -23.04 -3.80
C ALA A 181 0.23 -23.31 -5.03
N ARG A 182 -0.81 -24.12 -4.86
CA ARG A 182 -1.98 -24.07 -5.76
C ARG A 182 -2.52 -22.64 -5.71
N PRO A 183 -3.16 -22.13 -6.78
CA PRO A 183 -3.85 -20.85 -6.72
C PRO A 183 -4.95 -20.93 -5.64
N VAL A 184 -4.62 -20.43 -4.45
CA VAL A 184 -5.52 -20.51 -3.28
C VAL A 184 -5.81 -19.07 -2.84
N PRO A 185 -7.04 -18.76 -2.45
CA PRO A 185 -7.36 -17.46 -1.87
C PRO A 185 -6.42 -17.12 -0.71
N GLY A 186 -5.86 -15.91 -0.71
CA GLY A 186 -4.93 -15.43 0.32
C GLY A 186 -3.45 -15.52 -0.05
N ILE A 187 -3.07 -16.18 -1.14
CA ILE A 187 -1.68 -16.14 -1.62
C ILE A 187 -1.49 -14.93 -2.53
N MET A 188 -0.54 -14.09 -2.18
CA MET A 188 -0.12 -12.93 -2.94
C MET A 188 1.39 -12.96 -3.17
N GLN A 189 1.84 -12.17 -4.13
CA GLN A 189 3.25 -11.94 -4.40
C GLN A 189 3.59 -10.46 -4.26
N ILE A 190 4.51 -10.15 -3.37
CA ILE A 190 5.14 -8.83 -3.30
C ILE A 190 6.08 -8.73 -4.50
N PRO A 191 5.96 -7.70 -5.35
CA PRO A 191 6.84 -7.54 -6.51
C PRO A 191 8.30 -7.43 -6.10
N GLY A 192 9.18 -8.07 -6.85
CA GLY A 192 10.61 -7.77 -6.79
C GLY A 192 10.90 -6.39 -7.35
N GLY A 193 12.05 -5.82 -6.98
CA GLY A 193 12.46 -4.51 -7.46
C GLY A 193 13.26 -3.72 -6.44
N ARG A 194 13.38 -2.41 -6.70
CA ARG A 194 14.12 -1.51 -5.83
C ARG A 194 13.22 -0.92 -4.75
N TYR A 195 13.67 -1.05 -3.50
CA TYR A 195 12.98 -0.53 -2.32
C TYR A 195 13.91 0.38 -1.50
N ALA A 196 13.35 1.45 -0.96
CA ALA A 196 13.93 2.18 0.15
C ALA A 196 13.44 1.51 1.43
N VAL A 197 14.37 0.99 2.22
CA VAL A 197 14.09 0.23 3.45
C VAL A 197 14.47 1.07 4.65
N PHE A 198 13.50 1.43 5.46
CA PHE A 198 13.67 2.22 6.67
C PHE A 198 13.51 1.32 7.88
N ARG A 199 14.41 1.46 8.86
CA ARG A 199 14.33 0.74 10.12
C ARG A 199 13.70 1.60 11.19
N HIS A 200 12.74 1.04 11.88
CA HIS A 200 12.10 1.62 13.05
C HIS A 200 12.28 0.71 14.26
N THR A 201 12.82 1.25 15.35
CA THR A 201 12.88 0.56 16.63
C THR A 201 11.89 1.21 17.59
N GLY A 202 11.05 0.41 18.23
CA GLY A 202 10.05 0.87 19.19
C GLY A 202 8.62 0.47 18.85
N ASN A 203 7.67 1.10 19.53
CA ASN A 203 6.26 0.77 19.47
C ASN A 203 5.67 1.02 18.07
N TYR A 204 4.86 0.09 17.59
CA TYR A 204 4.13 0.22 16.31
C TYR A 204 3.21 1.46 16.23
N SER A 205 2.76 1.98 17.38
CA SER A 205 1.96 3.21 17.41
C SER A 205 2.70 4.44 16.91
N SER A 206 4.04 4.42 16.86
CA SER A 206 4.88 5.50 16.35
C SER A 206 5.19 5.40 14.85
N LEU A 207 4.84 4.31 14.19
CA LEU A 207 5.08 4.11 12.75
C LEU A 207 4.52 5.24 11.89
N HIS A 208 3.36 5.81 12.25
CA HIS A 208 2.78 6.94 11.54
C HIS A 208 3.71 8.17 11.48
N LYS A 209 4.55 8.40 12.52
CA LYS A 209 5.55 9.46 12.54
C LYS A 209 6.69 9.16 11.56
N VAL A 210 7.07 7.89 11.49
CA VAL A 210 8.12 7.42 10.56
C VAL A 210 7.67 7.60 9.12
N TYR A 211 6.45 7.18 8.79
CA TYR A 211 5.88 7.40 7.45
C TYR A 211 5.82 8.89 7.10
N ARG A 212 5.42 9.73 8.05
CA ARG A 212 5.41 11.18 7.87
C ARG A 212 6.81 11.69 7.50
N SER A 213 7.85 11.34 8.26
CA SER A 213 9.22 11.75 7.97
C SER A 213 9.72 11.21 6.62
N ILE A 214 9.32 10.00 6.22
CA ILE A 214 9.66 9.44 4.92
C ILE A 214 9.09 10.30 3.78
N TYR A 215 7.79 10.60 3.83
CA TYR A 215 7.11 11.29 2.74
C TYR A 215 7.32 12.81 2.74
N GLU A 216 7.38 13.44 3.91
CA GLU A 216 7.50 14.89 4.03
C GLU A 216 8.95 15.38 3.98
N GLU A 217 9.95 14.53 4.32
CA GLU A 217 11.34 14.97 4.44
C GLU A 217 12.30 14.23 3.53
N TRP A 218 12.24 12.88 3.57
CA TRP A 218 13.22 12.10 2.83
C TRP A 218 12.94 12.12 1.32
N PHE A 219 11.73 11.86 0.88
CA PHE A 219 11.41 11.86 -0.56
C PHE A 219 11.69 13.19 -1.25
N PRO A 220 11.31 14.36 -0.71
CA PRO A 220 11.63 15.65 -1.34
C PRO A 220 13.12 15.85 -1.58
N LYS A 221 13.96 15.44 -0.64
CA LYS A 221 15.43 15.60 -0.67
C LYS A 221 16.16 14.44 -1.36
N SER A 222 15.48 13.34 -1.64
CA SER A 222 16.09 12.11 -2.18
C SER A 222 16.20 12.15 -3.71
N LYS A 223 16.99 11.20 -4.25
CA LYS A 223 17.08 10.92 -5.69
C LYS A 223 16.01 9.94 -6.18
N TYR A 224 14.96 9.72 -5.38
CA TYR A 224 13.97 8.69 -5.62
C TYR A 224 12.55 9.25 -5.54
N HIS A 225 11.62 8.63 -6.29
CA HIS A 225 10.20 8.81 -6.16
C HIS A 225 9.54 7.49 -5.72
N PRO A 226 8.46 7.54 -4.93
CA PRO A 226 7.70 6.34 -4.63
C PRO A 226 7.05 5.81 -5.91
N GLN A 227 6.99 4.48 -6.05
CA GLN A 227 6.23 3.84 -7.12
C GLN A 227 4.74 3.76 -6.74
N SER A 228 3.87 3.64 -7.76
CA SER A 228 2.42 3.46 -7.61
C SER A 228 2.04 2.03 -7.20
N THR A 229 2.83 1.42 -6.34
CA THR A 229 2.54 0.11 -5.78
C THR A 229 2.52 0.23 -4.26
N PHE A 230 2.11 -0.81 -3.57
CA PHE A 230 1.96 -0.77 -2.13
C PHE A 230 3.30 -0.86 -1.38
N SER A 231 3.37 -0.23 -0.22
CA SER A 231 4.42 -0.42 0.77
C SER A 231 4.07 -1.58 1.69
N PHE A 232 5.08 -2.16 2.34
CA PHE A 232 4.87 -3.17 3.35
C PHE A 232 5.83 -3.01 4.53
N GLU A 233 5.41 -3.51 5.66
CA GLU A 233 6.20 -3.58 6.87
C GLU A 233 6.59 -5.04 7.11
N MET A 234 7.85 -5.27 7.45
CA MET A 234 8.36 -6.58 7.86
C MET A 234 8.75 -6.51 9.33
N TYR A 235 8.14 -7.34 10.14
CA TYR A 235 8.39 -7.40 11.58
C TYR A 235 9.55 -8.35 11.85
N MET A 236 10.68 -7.80 12.33
CA MET A 236 11.93 -8.54 12.47
C MET A 236 12.00 -9.34 13.77
N ASN A 237 11.21 -8.95 14.77
CA ASN A 237 11.05 -9.63 16.05
C ASN A 237 9.58 -9.59 16.50
N HIS A 238 9.24 -10.30 17.55
CA HIS A 238 7.86 -10.52 17.96
C HIS A 238 7.56 -9.89 19.33
N PRO A 239 6.41 -9.22 19.52
CA PRO A 239 6.07 -8.53 20.75
C PRO A 239 5.81 -9.46 21.96
N SER A 240 5.71 -10.76 21.76
CA SER A 240 5.61 -11.72 22.87
C SER A 240 6.98 -12.11 23.48
N THR A 241 8.07 -11.82 22.75
CA THR A 241 9.44 -12.23 23.11
C THR A 241 10.41 -11.06 23.17
N THR A 242 9.95 -9.84 22.84
CA THR A 242 10.79 -8.64 22.75
C THR A 242 10.11 -7.47 23.45
N GLU A 243 10.88 -6.72 24.23
CA GLU A 243 10.40 -5.49 24.85
C GLU A 243 9.91 -4.49 23.80
N THR A 244 8.85 -3.74 24.15
CA THR A 244 8.23 -2.79 23.23
C THR A 244 9.20 -1.75 22.67
N SER A 245 10.19 -1.34 23.46
CA SER A 245 11.25 -0.40 23.07
C SER A 245 12.25 -0.97 22.05
N GLU A 246 12.35 -2.31 21.97
CA GLU A 246 13.28 -3.04 21.10
C GLU A 246 12.60 -3.69 19.90
N LEU A 247 11.31 -3.48 19.74
CA LEU A 247 10.59 -3.97 18.55
C LEU A 247 11.20 -3.36 17.29
N LEU A 248 11.60 -4.21 16.35
CA LEU A 248 12.24 -3.80 15.11
C LEU A 248 11.32 -4.07 13.93
N THR A 249 10.99 -3.00 13.21
CA THR A 249 10.19 -3.02 11.97
C THR A 249 11.02 -2.47 10.82
N GLU A 250 11.08 -3.19 9.71
CA GLU A 250 11.59 -2.68 8.44
C GLU A 250 10.40 -2.25 7.55
N ILE A 251 10.41 -1.00 7.11
CA ILE A 251 9.39 -0.42 6.23
C ILE A 251 9.95 -0.39 4.81
N TYR A 252 9.31 -1.11 3.91
CA TYR A 252 9.71 -1.24 2.51
C TYR A 252 8.83 -0.36 1.64
N ILE A 253 9.41 0.64 1.00
CA ILE A 253 8.72 1.51 0.05
C ILE A 253 9.34 1.33 -1.34
N PRO A 254 8.56 0.88 -2.33
CA PRO A 254 9.06 0.70 -3.68
C PRO A 254 9.40 2.03 -4.32
N VAL A 255 10.59 2.12 -4.95
CA VAL A 255 11.11 3.39 -5.45
C VAL A 255 11.67 3.28 -6.85
N ILE A 256 11.54 4.37 -7.61
CA ILE A 256 12.25 4.61 -8.86
C ILE A 256 13.23 5.77 -8.71
N ARG A 257 14.33 5.74 -9.44
CA ARG A 257 15.29 6.86 -9.47
C ARG A 257 14.68 8.01 -10.27
N LYS A 258 14.90 9.24 -9.77
CA LYS A 258 14.54 10.48 -10.47
C LYS A 258 15.25 10.58 -11.80
#